data_d4defc398bdec4a557478395bede185e
#
_entry.id   d4defc398bdec4a557478395bede185e
#
_cell.length_a   1.000
_cell.length_b   1.000
_cell.length_c   1.000
_cell.angle_alpha   90.00
_cell.angle_beta   90.00
_cell.angle_gamma   90.00
#
_symmetry.space_group_name_H-M   'P 1'
#
loop_
_entity.id
_entity.type
_entity.pdbx_description
1 polymer ?
#
loop_
_entity_poly.entity_id
_entity_poly.type
_entity_poly.pdbx_seq_one_letter_code
_entity_poly.pdbx_strand_id
1 'polypeptide(L)'
;MKYSGRKKIKPLSFIKWTLLFISLFWTASSFARNASIKIIIAPDQPGLITSIIQKAIDSCGSNGGGIVFFPAGSFTTGGIQLKSKVTLLTEKGTIIYGSDKYIDYKHDAFIFGENLSDIAILGQGIIDGVDCKNPEGEEGFRGPHCIRLINCRNISIKAITIKNSANWAINCRHCSNAVVQNVSIRGGHDGLHTRFCTNFKISGCDFRTGDDAFAGNDNKDFIIADCLINTSCNGFRTGCLNFTVKRCKLYGPGEYIHKSQNRSNMLAAFVHFSPSDENPKIVSGNWLLEDITVENVDNFYMYNYQAGLWQTGQPATGIRLKNIKATNLLSAFNIVGDTARQFNLSVNKSNFSFREGAINKADSFEGVKITSPVFFSAANFNRIQLKKVTLQKQGAALLLNCASGNSLVLNSIKLINGQSTVPWSVNDVKNMIQDGNLLNAAP
;
A
#
# COMPACT_ATOMS: atom_id res chain seq x y z
N MET A 1 47.00 -43.84 -63.90
CA MET A 1 47.98 -44.68 -63.15
C MET A 1 47.35 -45.03 -61.80
N LYS A 2 46.86 -46.27 -61.67
CA LYS A 2 47.44 -47.36 -60.84
C LYS A 2 47.32 -47.04 -59.35
N TYR A 3 46.77 -47.71 -58.42
CA TYR A 3 46.25 -49.08 -58.11
C TYR A 3 45.72 -48.98 -56.69
N SER A 4 44.51 -49.47 -56.33
CA SER A 4 44.26 -50.82 -55.85
C SER A 4 44.85 -51.16 -54.46
N GLY A 5 44.01 -51.44 -53.48
CA GLY A 5 44.38 -51.98 -52.18
C GLY A 5 43.22 -52.36 -51.30
N ARG A 6 42.52 -53.48 -51.62
CA ARG A 6 41.65 -54.21 -50.69
C ARG A 6 42.46 -54.81 -49.56
N LYS A 7 42.05 -54.71 -48.29
CA LYS A 7 42.43 -55.63 -47.21
C LYS A 7 41.22 -55.97 -46.35
N LYS A 8 40.85 -57.16 -46.46
CA LYS A 8 40.43 -58.30 -45.68
C LYS A 8 39.92 -58.03 -44.28
N ILE A 9 38.69 -58.47 -44.09
CA ILE A 9 37.94 -58.72 -42.85
C ILE A 9 38.54 -59.96 -42.16
N LYS A 10 38.74 -59.88 -40.84
CA LYS A 10 38.95 -61.03 -39.95
C LYS A 10 37.85 -61.07 -38.87
N PRO A 11 37.47 -62.24 -38.38
CA PRO A 11 36.19 -62.46 -37.74
C PRO A 11 36.14 -62.19 -36.23
N LEU A 12 34.93 -62.02 -35.75
CA LEU A 12 34.51 -61.84 -34.36
C LEU A 12 35.05 -62.88 -33.39
N SER A 13 35.55 -62.43 -32.27
CA SER A 13 35.62 -63.22 -31.05
C SER A 13 34.43 -62.89 -30.14
N PHE A 14 33.68 -63.94 -29.80
CA PHE A 14 32.58 -63.92 -28.82
C PHE A 14 33.06 -63.49 -27.44
N ILE A 15 32.56 -62.37 -26.91
CA ILE A 15 32.68 -62.06 -25.50
C ILE A 15 31.31 -62.36 -24.87
N LYS A 16 31.35 -63.30 -23.92
CA LYS A 16 30.22 -63.71 -23.08
C LYS A 16 29.73 -62.50 -22.25
N TRP A 17 28.51 -62.12 -22.43
CA TRP A 17 27.80 -61.18 -21.57
C TRP A 17 27.28 -61.95 -20.34
N THR A 18 27.90 -61.71 -19.18
CA THR A 18 27.36 -62.11 -17.90
C THR A 18 26.34 -61.04 -17.52
N LEU A 19 25.06 -61.39 -17.58
CA LEU A 19 23.96 -60.55 -17.10
C LEU A 19 24.05 -60.47 -15.57
N LEU A 20 24.52 -59.31 -15.07
CA LEU A 20 24.42 -58.96 -13.67
C LEU A 20 23.04 -58.30 -13.49
N PHE A 21 22.06 -59.01 -12.92
CA PHE A 21 20.79 -58.47 -12.47
C PHE A 21 21.07 -57.60 -11.23
N ILE A 22 21.19 -56.27 -11.45
CA ILE A 22 21.09 -55.29 -10.39
C ILE A 22 19.59 -55.05 -10.18
N SER A 23 19.04 -55.65 -9.15
CA SER A 23 17.71 -55.34 -8.65
C SER A 23 17.77 -53.94 -8.04
N LEU A 24 17.36 -52.91 -8.84
CA LEU A 24 17.00 -51.59 -8.31
C LEU A 24 15.75 -51.78 -7.47
N PHE A 25 15.92 -51.83 -6.16
CA PHE A 25 14.84 -51.52 -5.24
C PHE A 25 14.49 -50.06 -5.43
N TRP A 26 13.51 -49.78 -6.28
CA TRP A 26 12.79 -48.54 -6.22
C TRP A 26 12.03 -48.51 -4.89
N THR A 27 12.62 -47.88 -3.89
CA THR A 27 11.83 -47.37 -2.79
C THR A 27 10.95 -46.27 -3.34
N ALA A 28 9.73 -46.61 -3.75
CA ALA A 28 8.67 -45.72 -3.98
C ALA A 28 8.40 -45.02 -2.62
N SER A 29 9.13 -43.94 -2.36
CA SER A 29 8.72 -42.97 -1.35
C SER A 29 7.40 -42.44 -1.87
N SER A 30 6.31 -43.07 -1.45
CA SER A 30 4.97 -42.52 -1.59
C SER A 30 4.97 -41.19 -0.81
N PHE A 31 5.26 -40.09 -1.51
CA PHE A 31 4.77 -38.79 -1.08
C PHE A 31 3.24 -38.93 -1.07
N ALA A 32 2.70 -39.42 0.03
CA ALA A 32 1.32 -39.23 0.33
C ALA A 32 1.12 -37.71 0.25
N ARG A 33 0.50 -37.22 -0.83
CA ARG A 33 -0.14 -35.91 -0.82
C ARG A 33 -1.16 -36.00 0.29
N ASN A 34 -0.77 -35.57 1.49
CA ASN A 34 -1.73 -35.38 2.56
C ASN A 34 -2.81 -34.49 1.99
N ALA A 35 -3.98 -35.05 1.75
CA ALA A 35 -5.13 -34.27 1.34
C ALA A 35 -5.32 -33.22 2.45
N SER A 36 -5.25 -31.94 2.07
CA SER A 36 -5.42 -30.84 3.00
C SER A 36 -6.75 -31.02 3.70
N ILE A 37 -6.75 -31.17 5.02
CA ILE A 37 -7.99 -31.33 5.78
C ILE A 37 -8.87 -30.08 5.62
N LYS A 38 -10.17 -30.29 5.49
CA LYS A 38 -11.16 -29.22 5.46
C LYS A 38 -12.13 -29.41 6.63
N ILE A 39 -12.14 -28.45 7.55
CA ILE A 39 -13.06 -28.44 8.70
C ILE A 39 -14.14 -27.40 8.43
N ILE A 40 -15.39 -27.79 8.49
CA ILE A 40 -16.55 -26.93 8.26
C ILE A 40 -17.06 -26.44 9.61
N ILE A 41 -17.19 -25.13 9.76
CA ILE A 41 -17.80 -24.52 10.94
C ILE A 41 -19.32 -24.45 10.69
N ALA A 42 -20.10 -24.97 11.60
CA ALA A 42 -21.56 -24.88 11.51
C ALA A 42 -22.02 -23.42 11.73
N PRO A 43 -22.88 -22.89 10.85
CA PRO A 43 -23.36 -21.51 10.95
C PRO A 43 -24.43 -21.36 12.07
N ASP A 44 -24.76 -20.12 12.37
CA ASP A 44 -25.89 -19.68 13.19
C ASP A 44 -25.95 -20.32 14.60
N GLN A 45 -24.79 -20.63 15.16
CA GLN A 45 -24.68 -21.12 16.53
C GLN A 45 -24.84 -19.96 17.53
N PRO A 46 -25.55 -20.18 18.67
CA PRO A 46 -25.77 -19.14 19.66
C PRO A 46 -24.45 -18.78 20.40
N GLY A 47 -24.28 -17.50 20.70
CA GLY A 47 -23.16 -16.98 21.50
C GLY A 47 -21.80 -17.00 20.77
N LEU A 48 -20.73 -16.94 21.56
CA LEU A 48 -19.35 -16.91 21.03
C LEU A 48 -18.87 -18.34 20.75
N ILE A 49 -18.54 -18.60 19.49
CA ILE A 49 -17.98 -19.89 19.05
C ILE A 49 -16.45 -19.88 18.91
N THR A 50 -15.77 -18.95 19.59
CA THR A 50 -14.31 -18.76 19.53
C THR A 50 -13.54 -20.07 19.73
N SER A 51 -13.93 -20.87 20.74
CA SER A 51 -13.27 -22.14 21.04
C SER A 51 -13.45 -23.18 19.93
N ILE A 52 -14.58 -23.18 19.24
CA ILE A 52 -14.86 -24.09 18.12
C ILE A 52 -13.97 -23.74 16.93
N ILE A 53 -13.94 -22.46 16.57
CA ILE A 53 -13.09 -21.97 15.47
C ILE A 53 -11.62 -22.20 15.78
N GLN A 54 -11.19 -21.89 17.02
CA GLN A 54 -9.79 -22.08 17.41
C GLN A 54 -9.37 -23.55 17.35
N LYS A 55 -10.20 -24.48 17.84
CA LYS A 55 -9.94 -25.91 17.73
C LYS A 55 -9.81 -26.39 16.27
N ALA A 56 -10.63 -25.84 15.36
CA ALA A 56 -10.52 -26.15 13.93
C ALA A 56 -9.19 -25.62 13.34
N ILE A 57 -8.78 -24.40 13.69
CA ILE A 57 -7.51 -23.83 13.27
C ILE A 57 -6.33 -24.66 13.82
N ASP A 58 -6.37 -25.03 15.11
CA ASP A 58 -5.32 -25.81 15.76
C ASP A 58 -5.22 -27.22 15.16
N SER A 59 -6.35 -27.86 14.87
CA SER A 59 -6.39 -29.15 14.19
C SER A 59 -5.79 -29.08 12.79
N CYS A 60 -6.14 -28.07 11.99
CA CYS A 60 -5.52 -27.84 10.69
C CYS A 60 -4.00 -27.65 10.83
N GLY A 61 -3.56 -26.82 11.77
CA GLY A 61 -2.14 -26.56 12.00
C GLY A 61 -1.36 -27.82 12.39
N SER A 62 -1.91 -28.63 13.29
CA SER A 62 -1.29 -29.88 13.77
C SER A 62 -1.19 -30.96 12.69
N ASN A 63 -2.05 -30.90 11.68
CA ASN A 63 -2.02 -31.80 10.51
C ASN A 63 -1.17 -31.26 9.34
N GLY A 64 -0.32 -30.26 9.60
CA GLY A 64 0.56 -29.70 8.57
C GLY A 64 -0.09 -28.68 7.65
N GLY A 65 -1.29 -28.21 7.97
CA GLY A 65 -2.08 -27.24 7.24
C GLY A 65 -3.49 -27.71 6.94
N GLY A 66 -4.36 -26.79 6.48
CA GLY A 66 -5.73 -27.15 6.16
C GLY A 66 -6.61 -25.93 5.91
N ILE A 67 -7.89 -26.21 5.71
CA ILE A 67 -8.91 -25.20 5.43
C ILE A 67 -9.94 -25.22 6.56
N VAL A 68 -10.13 -24.10 7.21
CA VAL A 68 -11.29 -23.82 8.07
C VAL A 68 -12.30 -23.09 7.21
N PHE A 69 -13.41 -23.76 6.91
CA PHE A 69 -14.41 -23.29 5.98
C PHE A 69 -15.66 -22.78 6.72
N PHE A 70 -16.07 -21.58 6.36
CA PHE A 70 -17.27 -20.92 6.84
C PHE A 70 -18.29 -20.88 5.69
N PRO A 71 -19.33 -21.71 5.70
CA PRO A 71 -20.42 -21.63 4.71
C PRO A 71 -21.23 -20.35 4.91
N ALA A 72 -22.21 -20.10 4.03
CA ALA A 72 -23.16 -19.02 4.19
C ALA A 72 -23.86 -19.10 5.54
N GLY A 73 -24.00 -17.95 6.23
CA GLY A 73 -24.59 -17.84 7.57
C GLY A 73 -23.77 -16.93 8.48
N SER A 74 -24.17 -16.86 9.74
CA SER A 74 -23.63 -15.95 10.74
C SER A 74 -22.77 -16.69 11.77
N PHE A 75 -21.66 -16.07 12.15
CA PHE A 75 -20.71 -16.60 13.11
C PHE A 75 -20.27 -15.49 14.05
N THR A 76 -20.41 -15.66 15.37
CA THR A 76 -19.95 -14.67 16.35
C THR A 76 -18.76 -15.21 17.12
N THR A 77 -17.64 -14.48 17.13
CA THR A 77 -16.41 -14.94 17.78
C THR A 77 -15.62 -13.79 18.39
N GLY A 78 -14.89 -14.06 19.46
CA GLY A 78 -13.80 -13.20 19.92
C GLY A 78 -12.56 -13.37 19.06
N GLY A 79 -11.39 -12.98 19.61
CA GLY A 79 -10.12 -13.09 18.91
C GLY A 79 -9.70 -14.54 18.62
N ILE A 80 -9.29 -14.82 17.39
CA ILE A 80 -8.76 -16.11 16.93
C ILE A 80 -7.31 -15.99 16.50
N GLN A 81 -6.53 -17.05 16.73
CA GLN A 81 -5.12 -17.10 16.39
C GLN A 81 -4.87 -18.10 15.25
N LEU A 82 -4.27 -17.58 14.17
CA LEU A 82 -3.90 -18.39 13.00
C LEU A 82 -2.74 -19.35 13.30
N LYS A 83 -2.59 -20.35 12.44
CA LYS A 83 -1.44 -21.24 12.37
C LYS A 83 -0.85 -21.26 10.95
N SER A 84 0.43 -21.61 10.84
CA SER A 84 1.07 -21.75 9.53
C SER A 84 0.35 -22.77 8.64
N LYS A 85 0.29 -22.48 7.34
CA LYS A 85 -0.38 -23.31 6.32
C LYS A 85 -1.89 -23.49 6.51
N VAL A 86 -2.53 -22.64 7.31
CA VAL A 86 -3.98 -22.63 7.50
C VAL A 86 -4.64 -21.56 6.64
N THR A 87 -5.71 -21.94 5.98
CA THR A 87 -6.59 -21.07 5.22
C THR A 87 -7.93 -20.91 5.95
N LEU A 88 -8.31 -19.65 6.22
CA LEU A 88 -9.70 -19.33 6.52
C LEU A 88 -10.42 -19.07 5.20
N LEU A 89 -11.44 -19.84 4.89
CA LEU A 89 -12.20 -19.74 3.64
C LEU A 89 -13.65 -19.44 3.94
N THR A 90 -14.15 -18.31 3.44
CA THR A 90 -15.55 -17.88 3.60
C THR A 90 -16.31 -18.01 2.27
N GLU A 91 -17.53 -18.49 2.34
CA GLU A 91 -18.45 -18.53 1.23
C GLU A 91 -19.14 -17.16 1.03
N LYS A 92 -19.75 -16.93 -0.13
CA LYS A 92 -20.65 -15.79 -0.32
C LYS A 92 -21.85 -15.92 0.60
N GLY A 93 -22.18 -14.86 1.36
CA GLY A 93 -23.22 -14.88 2.37
C GLY A 93 -22.74 -15.24 3.78
N THR A 94 -21.47 -15.55 3.96
CA THR A 94 -20.85 -15.67 5.29
C THR A 94 -20.65 -14.29 5.92
N ILE A 95 -21.01 -14.15 7.20
CA ILE A 95 -20.65 -13.00 8.03
C ILE A 95 -20.03 -13.51 9.33
N ILE A 96 -18.78 -13.12 9.57
CA ILE A 96 -18.08 -13.38 10.83
C ILE A 96 -18.08 -12.09 11.64
N TYR A 97 -18.89 -12.05 12.70
CA TYR A 97 -18.97 -10.93 13.64
C TYR A 97 -17.95 -11.09 14.75
N GLY A 98 -17.28 -10.01 15.09
CA GLY A 98 -16.52 -9.90 16.32
C GLY A 98 -17.41 -9.83 17.55
N SER A 99 -16.85 -10.05 18.73
CA SER A 99 -17.49 -9.72 20.00
C SER A 99 -17.54 -8.20 20.18
N ASP A 100 -18.58 -7.71 20.82
CA ASP A 100 -18.71 -6.33 21.28
C ASP A 100 -17.93 -6.03 22.57
N LYS A 101 -17.30 -7.05 23.16
CA LYS A 101 -16.53 -6.96 24.41
C LYS A 101 -15.02 -7.09 24.13
N TYR A 102 -14.27 -6.04 24.45
CA TYR A 102 -12.82 -6.03 24.23
C TYR A 102 -12.07 -7.17 24.95
N ILE A 103 -12.58 -7.62 26.11
CA ILE A 103 -11.96 -8.72 26.87
C ILE A 103 -11.90 -10.04 26.10
N ASP A 104 -12.74 -10.23 25.08
CA ASP A 104 -12.78 -11.43 24.25
C ASP A 104 -11.64 -11.44 23.20
N TYR A 105 -10.85 -10.38 23.10
CA TYR A 105 -9.75 -10.25 22.14
C TYR A 105 -8.40 -10.35 22.82
N LYS A 106 -7.74 -11.47 22.61
CA LYS A 106 -6.31 -11.61 22.92
C LYS A 106 -5.49 -10.90 21.84
N HIS A 107 -4.33 -10.39 22.19
CA HIS A 107 -3.41 -9.76 21.23
C HIS A 107 -3.94 -8.49 20.54
N ASP A 108 -4.99 -7.86 21.07
CA ASP A 108 -5.60 -6.67 20.48
C ASP A 108 -5.95 -6.87 18.98
N ALA A 109 -6.51 -8.04 18.67
CA ALA A 109 -6.84 -8.44 17.31
C ALA A 109 -8.00 -9.42 17.21
N PHE A 110 -8.81 -9.28 16.17
CA PHE A 110 -9.85 -10.22 15.84
C PHE A 110 -9.28 -11.49 15.18
N ILE A 111 -8.40 -11.30 14.16
CA ILE A 111 -7.63 -12.39 13.57
C ILE A 111 -6.15 -12.06 13.76
N PHE A 112 -5.49 -12.87 14.56
CA PHE A 112 -4.07 -12.68 14.91
C PHE A 112 -3.17 -13.76 14.32
N GLY A 113 -2.01 -13.36 13.84
CA GLY A 113 -0.94 -14.26 13.40
C GLY A 113 0.43 -13.71 13.74
N GLU A 114 1.28 -14.54 14.33
CA GLU A 114 2.66 -14.18 14.64
C GLU A 114 3.62 -15.32 14.30
N ASN A 115 4.76 -14.99 13.66
CA ASN A 115 5.81 -15.93 13.26
C ASN A 115 5.29 -17.05 12.34
N LEU A 116 4.35 -16.75 11.43
CA LEU A 116 3.67 -17.74 10.60
C LEU A 116 4.12 -17.67 9.13
N SER A 117 3.92 -18.79 8.43
CA SER A 117 4.11 -18.86 7.00
C SER A 117 2.94 -19.53 6.28
N ASP A 118 2.75 -19.14 5.01
CA ASP A 118 1.78 -19.78 4.11
C ASP A 118 0.36 -19.69 4.66
N ILE A 119 -0.06 -18.49 5.09
CA ILE A 119 -1.40 -18.24 5.65
C ILE A 119 -2.30 -17.57 4.63
N ALA A 120 -3.59 -17.91 4.68
CA ALA A 120 -4.55 -17.34 3.77
C ALA A 120 -5.89 -17.01 4.44
N ILE A 121 -6.49 -15.88 4.04
CA ILE A 121 -7.86 -15.47 4.39
C ILE A 121 -8.55 -15.18 3.06
N LEU A 122 -9.45 -16.06 2.66
CA LEU A 122 -9.98 -16.10 1.31
C LEU A 122 -11.50 -16.17 1.30
N GLY A 123 -12.12 -15.81 0.17
CA GLY A 123 -13.54 -16.02 -0.08
C GLY A 123 -14.32 -14.72 -0.24
N GLN A 124 -15.65 -14.82 -0.25
CA GLN A 124 -16.56 -13.70 -0.51
C GLN A 124 -17.39 -13.30 0.71
N GLY A 125 -16.97 -13.72 1.90
CA GLY A 125 -17.61 -13.38 3.16
C GLY A 125 -17.22 -12.00 3.68
N ILE A 126 -17.89 -11.64 4.78
CA ILE A 126 -17.68 -10.41 5.52
C ILE A 126 -17.03 -10.74 6.87
N ILE A 127 -16.00 -10.01 7.22
CA ILE A 127 -15.42 -9.96 8.58
C ILE A 127 -15.83 -8.60 9.15
N ASP A 128 -16.69 -8.62 10.17
CA ASP A 128 -17.23 -7.41 10.80
C ASP A 128 -16.68 -7.28 12.21
N GLY A 129 -15.83 -6.29 12.43
CA GLY A 129 -15.20 -5.99 13.72
C GLY A 129 -16.12 -5.33 14.72
N VAL A 130 -17.37 -5.08 14.35
CA VAL A 130 -18.47 -4.48 15.16
C VAL A 130 -18.07 -3.16 15.86
N ASP A 131 -16.96 -2.56 15.46
CA ASP A 131 -16.45 -1.33 16.07
C ASP A 131 -16.28 -1.45 17.62
N CYS A 132 -15.82 -2.61 18.08
CA CYS A 132 -15.67 -2.94 19.49
C CYS A 132 -14.72 -1.94 20.18
N LYS A 133 -15.25 -1.08 21.03
CA LYS A 133 -14.48 -0.03 21.69
C LYS A 133 -13.67 -0.55 22.86
N ASN A 134 -12.48 0.04 23.02
CA ASN A 134 -11.65 -0.10 24.21
C ASN A 134 -11.44 1.28 24.85
N PRO A 135 -12.09 1.60 25.96
CA PRO A 135 -11.93 2.89 26.63
C PRO A 135 -10.51 3.17 27.11
N GLU A 136 -9.69 2.14 27.28
CA GLU A 136 -8.28 2.21 27.67
C GLU A 136 -7.33 2.15 26.49
N GLY A 137 -7.87 2.06 25.28
CA GLY A 137 -7.10 2.02 24.04
C GLY A 137 -6.59 3.40 23.62
N GLU A 138 -5.81 3.42 22.56
CA GLU A 138 -5.34 4.64 21.91
C GLU A 138 -6.54 5.57 21.61
N GLU A 139 -6.36 6.87 21.79
CA GLU A 139 -7.41 7.90 21.65
C GLU A 139 -8.62 7.71 22.59
N GLY A 140 -8.54 6.80 23.56
CA GLY A 140 -9.62 6.51 24.50
C GLY A 140 -10.77 5.67 23.95
N PHE A 141 -10.62 5.10 22.73
CA PHE A 141 -11.67 4.29 22.14
C PHE A 141 -11.20 3.18 21.18
N ARG A 142 -9.93 3.21 20.70
CA ARG A 142 -9.46 2.22 19.71
C ARG A 142 -9.43 0.82 20.31
N GLY A 143 -10.20 -0.06 19.73
CA GLY A 143 -10.28 -1.47 20.08
C GLY A 143 -9.37 -2.35 19.24
N PRO A 144 -9.76 -3.62 18.97
CA PRO A 144 -8.92 -4.57 18.28
C PRO A 144 -8.83 -4.27 16.77
N HIS A 145 -7.69 -4.58 16.18
CA HIS A 145 -7.54 -4.68 14.73
C HIS A 145 -8.36 -5.85 14.17
N CYS A 146 -8.94 -5.73 12.97
CA CYS A 146 -9.59 -6.89 12.35
C CYS A 146 -8.59 -7.99 12.00
N ILE A 147 -7.48 -7.65 11.36
CA ILE A 147 -6.40 -8.59 11.03
C ILE A 147 -5.08 -7.98 11.49
N ARG A 148 -4.36 -8.70 12.35
CA ARG A 148 -3.03 -8.29 12.83
C ARG A 148 -2.02 -9.40 12.61
N LEU A 149 -1.01 -9.12 11.79
CA LEU A 149 0.02 -10.08 11.41
C LEU A 149 1.41 -9.53 11.77
N ILE A 150 2.18 -10.30 12.53
CA ILE A 150 3.52 -9.93 12.98
C ILE A 150 4.51 -11.00 12.51
N ASN A 151 5.58 -10.59 11.86
CA ASN A 151 6.66 -11.50 11.40
C ASN A 151 6.14 -12.70 10.59
N CYS A 152 5.14 -12.45 9.70
CA CYS A 152 4.54 -13.47 8.86
C CYS A 152 5.03 -13.37 7.42
N ARG A 153 5.05 -14.52 6.71
CA ARG A 153 5.45 -14.56 5.30
C ARG A 153 4.52 -15.40 4.45
N ASN A 154 4.50 -15.13 3.12
CA ASN A 154 3.63 -15.81 2.15
C ASN A 154 2.15 -15.69 2.56
N ILE A 155 1.69 -14.45 2.58
CA ILE A 155 0.35 -14.07 3.05
C ILE A 155 -0.56 -13.89 1.84
N SER A 156 -1.78 -14.42 1.91
CA SER A 156 -2.81 -14.23 0.88
C SER A 156 -4.13 -13.78 1.53
N ILE A 157 -4.58 -12.55 1.21
CA ILE A 157 -5.87 -12.02 1.64
C ILE A 157 -6.66 -11.67 0.39
N LYS A 158 -7.75 -12.39 0.09
CA LYS A 158 -8.43 -12.22 -1.19
C LYS A 158 -9.95 -12.27 -1.10
N ALA A 159 -10.56 -11.35 -1.84
CA ALA A 159 -11.99 -11.25 -2.16
C ALA A 159 -12.93 -11.08 -0.95
N ILE A 160 -12.41 -10.91 0.25
CA ILE A 160 -13.18 -10.67 1.47
C ILE A 160 -13.59 -9.18 1.60
N THR A 161 -14.62 -8.95 2.38
CA THR A 161 -14.99 -7.62 2.87
C THR A 161 -14.68 -7.48 4.35
N ILE A 162 -13.97 -6.44 4.76
CA ILE A 162 -13.72 -6.10 6.15
C ILE A 162 -14.55 -4.86 6.49
N LYS A 163 -15.33 -4.93 7.56
CA LYS A 163 -16.17 -3.83 8.03
C LYS A 163 -15.91 -3.51 9.49
N ASN A 164 -16.18 -2.26 9.85
CA ASN A 164 -16.27 -1.81 11.24
C ASN A 164 -15.10 -2.28 12.11
N SER A 165 -13.88 -2.23 11.56
CA SER A 165 -12.69 -2.46 12.39
C SER A 165 -12.61 -1.39 13.47
N ALA A 166 -12.39 -1.79 14.72
CA ALA A 166 -12.27 -0.86 15.83
C ALA A 166 -10.90 -0.20 15.94
N ASN A 167 -9.96 -0.64 15.13
CA ASN A 167 -8.65 -0.07 14.85
C ASN A 167 -8.35 -0.30 13.37
N TRP A 168 -7.09 -0.32 12.93
CA TRP A 168 -6.73 -0.56 11.54
C TRP A 168 -7.30 -1.88 11.03
N ALA A 169 -7.86 -1.88 9.83
CA ALA A 169 -8.52 -3.07 9.29
C ALA A 169 -7.54 -4.22 9.05
N ILE A 170 -6.38 -3.90 8.47
CA ILE A 170 -5.28 -4.86 8.28
C ILE A 170 -4.00 -4.21 8.80
N ASN A 171 -3.39 -4.80 9.83
CA ASN A 171 -2.13 -4.37 10.42
C ASN A 171 -1.05 -5.43 10.19
N CYS A 172 -0.02 -5.09 9.42
CA CYS A 172 1.12 -5.97 9.15
C CYS A 172 2.43 -5.34 9.65
N ARG A 173 3.17 -6.08 10.46
CA ARG A 173 4.49 -5.66 10.94
C ARG A 173 5.54 -6.74 10.68
N HIS A 174 6.70 -6.38 10.11
CA HIS A 174 7.77 -7.32 9.74
C HIS A 174 7.29 -8.47 8.84
N CYS A 175 6.32 -8.21 7.96
CA CYS A 175 5.75 -9.23 7.08
C CYS A 175 6.39 -9.18 5.69
N SER A 176 6.37 -10.32 4.99
CA SER A 176 6.93 -10.40 3.64
C SER A 176 6.12 -11.30 2.70
N ASN A 177 6.22 -11.01 1.38
CA ASN A 177 5.57 -11.79 0.34
C ASN A 177 4.04 -11.86 0.53
N ALA A 178 3.37 -10.72 0.52
CA ALA A 178 1.93 -10.64 0.69
C ALA A 178 1.20 -10.30 -0.62
N VAL A 179 0.06 -10.94 -0.82
CA VAL A 179 -0.90 -10.62 -1.87
C VAL A 179 -2.23 -10.23 -1.22
N VAL A 180 -2.66 -8.98 -1.45
CA VAL A 180 -3.98 -8.46 -1.05
C VAL A 180 -4.75 -8.14 -2.33
N GLN A 181 -5.81 -8.90 -2.61
CA GLN A 181 -6.47 -8.82 -3.92
C GLN A 181 -7.99 -8.83 -3.78
N ASN A 182 -8.65 -7.89 -4.49
CA ASN A 182 -10.11 -7.77 -4.51
C ASN A 182 -10.73 -7.67 -3.11
N VAL A 183 -10.03 -7.02 -2.17
CA VAL A 183 -10.48 -6.81 -0.80
C VAL A 183 -11.24 -5.50 -0.72
N SER A 184 -12.38 -5.53 -0.03
CA SER A 184 -13.14 -4.32 0.29
C SER A 184 -12.96 -3.97 1.77
N ILE A 185 -12.63 -2.72 2.08
CA ILE A 185 -12.52 -2.22 3.45
C ILE A 185 -13.54 -1.08 3.65
N ARG A 186 -14.28 -1.14 4.75
CA ARG A 186 -15.33 -0.19 5.11
C ARG A 186 -15.26 0.13 6.60
N GLY A 187 -14.82 1.33 6.98
CA GLY A 187 -14.74 1.70 8.40
C GLY A 187 -14.05 3.03 8.66
N GLY A 188 -14.08 3.46 9.91
CA GLY A 188 -13.61 4.78 10.35
C GLY A 188 -12.10 4.91 10.63
N HIS A 189 -11.32 3.83 10.50
CA HIS A 189 -9.89 3.77 10.79
C HIS A 189 -9.06 3.47 9.53
N ASP A 190 -7.74 3.26 9.67
CA ASP A 190 -6.86 2.90 8.55
C ASP A 190 -7.31 1.62 7.83
N GLY A 191 -7.07 1.59 6.53
CA GLY A 191 -7.31 0.40 5.73
C GLY A 191 -6.21 -0.64 5.88
N LEU A 192 -5.09 -0.44 5.22
CA LEU A 192 -3.91 -1.31 5.30
C LEU A 192 -2.74 -0.55 5.91
N HIS A 193 -2.37 -0.91 7.12
CA HIS A 193 -1.22 -0.36 7.83
C HIS A 193 -0.05 -1.33 7.82
N THR A 194 1.12 -0.89 7.34
CA THR A 194 2.29 -1.76 7.16
C THR A 194 3.55 -1.11 7.72
N ARG A 195 4.31 -1.85 8.53
CA ARG A 195 5.61 -1.40 9.06
C ARG A 195 6.67 -2.47 8.87
N PHE A 196 7.84 -2.08 8.34
CA PHE A 196 8.96 -2.99 8.09
C PHE A 196 8.58 -4.17 7.18
N CYS A 197 7.70 -3.95 6.22
CA CYS A 197 7.19 -4.98 5.34
C CYS A 197 7.88 -4.97 3.98
N THR A 198 7.97 -6.14 3.33
CA THR A 198 8.66 -6.28 2.05
C THR A 198 7.87 -7.14 1.06
N ASN A 199 7.88 -6.74 -0.23
CA ASN A 199 7.27 -7.48 -1.33
C ASN A 199 5.76 -7.68 -1.15
N PHE A 200 5.02 -6.57 -1.16
CA PHE A 200 3.55 -6.57 -1.12
C PHE A 200 2.97 -6.27 -2.50
N LYS A 201 2.00 -7.06 -2.92
CA LYS A 201 1.22 -6.87 -4.14
C LYS A 201 -0.24 -6.66 -3.77
N ILE A 202 -0.76 -5.48 -4.03
CA ILE A 202 -2.13 -5.09 -3.71
C ILE A 202 -2.84 -4.75 -5.01
N SER A 203 -4.00 -5.37 -5.30
CA SER A 203 -4.70 -5.10 -6.55
C SER A 203 -6.21 -5.30 -6.47
N GLY A 204 -6.94 -4.49 -7.26
CA GLY A 204 -8.40 -4.59 -7.38
C GLY A 204 -9.17 -4.31 -6.09
N CYS A 205 -8.56 -3.61 -5.15
CA CYS A 205 -9.16 -3.36 -3.83
C CYS A 205 -10.01 -2.09 -3.83
N ASP A 206 -11.03 -2.05 -2.95
CA ASP A 206 -11.89 -0.89 -2.72
C ASP A 206 -11.83 -0.49 -1.24
N PHE A 207 -11.08 0.57 -0.96
CA PHE A 207 -10.89 1.12 0.38
C PHE A 207 -11.79 2.33 0.59
N ARG A 208 -12.67 2.25 1.62
CA ARG A 208 -13.49 3.36 2.09
C ARG A 208 -13.26 3.51 3.58
N THR A 209 -12.41 4.47 3.95
CA THR A 209 -11.86 4.60 5.30
C THR A 209 -12.13 6.00 5.86
N GLY A 210 -12.19 6.10 7.18
CA GLY A 210 -12.25 7.41 7.85
C GLY A 210 -10.86 7.98 8.11
N ASP A 211 -9.85 7.12 8.29
CA ASP A 211 -8.45 7.46 8.41
C ASP A 211 -7.69 6.99 7.16
N ASP A 212 -6.38 6.88 7.17
CA ASP A 212 -5.57 6.59 6.00
C ASP A 212 -5.99 5.30 5.28
N ALA A 213 -6.11 5.33 3.96
CA ALA A 213 -6.40 4.08 3.24
C ALA A 213 -5.18 3.14 3.26
N PHE A 214 -4.00 3.69 3.03
CA PHE A 214 -2.71 2.99 3.14
C PHE A 214 -1.79 3.78 4.06
N ALA A 215 -1.33 3.16 5.15
CA ALA A 215 -0.46 3.80 6.11
C ALA A 215 0.79 2.97 6.42
N GLY A 216 1.77 3.62 7.05
CA GLY A 216 2.94 2.98 7.63
C GLY A 216 4.26 3.44 7.01
N ASN A 217 5.35 2.78 7.43
CA ASN A 217 6.70 3.22 7.09
C ASN A 217 7.70 2.06 7.04
N ASP A 218 8.90 2.37 6.58
CA ASP A 218 10.02 1.44 6.51
C ASP A 218 9.71 0.20 5.67
N ASN A 219 8.93 0.40 4.61
CA ASN A 219 8.50 -0.64 3.70
C ASN A 219 9.41 -0.72 2.45
N LYS A 220 9.36 -1.85 1.74
CA LYS A 220 10.16 -2.06 0.54
C LYS A 220 9.42 -2.93 -0.48
N ASP A 221 9.59 -2.59 -1.78
CA ASP A 221 9.10 -3.38 -2.92
C ASP A 221 7.57 -3.56 -2.91
N PHE A 222 6.81 -2.45 -2.92
CA PHE A 222 5.34 -2.45 -2.96
C PHE A 222 4.83 -2.13 -4.36
N ILE A 223 3.84 -2.91 -4.80
CA ILE A 223 3.09 -2.69 -6.05
C ILE A 223 1.61 -2.64 -5.72
N ILE A 224 0.99 -1.48 -5.96
CA ILE A 224 -0.44 -1.26 -5.79
C ILE A 224 -1.04 -0.94 -7.15
N ALA A 225 -2.09 -1.64 -7.56
CA ALA A 225 -2.71 -1.43 -8.85
C ALA A 225 -4.23 -1.60 -8.83
N ASP A 226 -4.91 -0.88 -9.72
CA ASP A 226 -6.34 -1.08 -10.00
C ASP A 226 -7.23 -0.93 -8.75
N CYS A 227 -6.86 -0.03 -7.82
CA CYS A 227 -7.57 0.19 -6.56
C CYS A 227 -8.44 1.45 -6.63
N LEU A 228 -9.59 1.37 -5.94
CA LEU A 228 -10.47 2.49 -5.65
C LEU A 228 -10.27 2.93 -4.21
N ILE A 229 -10.01 4.22 -3.99
CA ILE A 229 -9.63 4.75 -2.68
C ILE A 229 -10.48 5.97 -2.37
N ASN A 230 -11.23 5.89 -1.29
CA ASN A 230 -12.00 6.98 -0.70
C ASN A 230 -11.69 7.05 0.78
N THR A 231 -11.29 8.21 1.27
CA THR A 231 -10.94 8.38 2.67
C THR A 231 -11.20 9.80 3.15
N SER A 232 -11.39 9.95 4.46
CA SER A 232 -11.45 11.24 5.16
C SER A 232 -10.08 11.69 5.69
N CYS A 233 -9.00 11.04 5.27
CA CYS A 233 -7.63 11.41 5.65
C CYS A 233 -6.70 11.36 4.43
N ASN A 234 -5.79 10.42 4.36
CA ASN A 234 -4.86 10.32 3.25
C ASN A 234 -5.06 9.04 2.44
N GLY A 235 -4.89 9.14 1.13
CA GLY A 235 -4.89 7.94 0.28
C GLY A 235 -3.71 7.05 0.61
N PHE A 236 -2.52 7.63 0.59
CA PHE A 236 -1.27 6.96 0.93
C PHE A 236 -0.47 7.85 1.88
N ARG A 237 -0.27 7.42 3.12
CA ARG A 237 0.67 8.02 4.06
C ARG A 237 1.74 6.98 4.40
N THR A 238 2.78 6.91 3.59
CA THR A 238 3.74 5.80 3.67
C THR A 238 5.19 6.22 3.40
N GLY A 239 6.12 5.49 4.03
CA GLY A 239 7.54 5.47 3.67
C GLY A 239 7.88 4.12 3.06
N CYS A 240 8.38 4.12 1.81
CA CYS A 240 8.67 2.90 1.08
C CYS A 240 9.80 3.09 0.07
N LEU A 241 10.70 2.13 -0.01
CA LEU A 241 11.67 2.02 -1.10
C LEU A 241 11.08 1.14 -2.20
N ASN A 242 11.19 1.57 -3.48
CA ASN A 242 10.57 0.91 -4.63
C ASN A 242 9.04 0.81 -4.49
N PHE A 243 8.38 1.95 -4.52
CA PHE A 243 6.94 2.07 -4.37
C PHE A 243 6.28 2.37 -5.72
N THR A 244 5.41 1.49 -6.17
CA THR A 244 4.71 1.64 -7.44
C THR A 244 3.20 1.64 -7.22
N VAL A 245 2.52 2.71 -7.67
CA VAL A 245 1.05 2.81 -7.69
C VAL A 245 0.59 3.05 -9.12
N LYS A 246 -0.31 2.20 -9.63
CA LYS A 246 -0.77 2.25 -11.03
C LYS A 246 -2.27 2.09 -11.16
N ARG A 247 -2.88 2.85 -12.10
CA ARG A 247 -4.29 2.72 -12.46
C ARG A 247 -5.23 2.73 -11.26
N CYS A 248 -4.94 3.62 -10.32
CA CYS A 248 -5.78 3.81 -9.14
C CYS A 248 -6.62 5.07 -9.27
N LYS A 249 -7.81 5.05 -8.68
CA LYS A 249 -8.66 6.23 -8.51
C LYS A 249 -8.76 6.57 -7.02
N LEU A 250 -8.44 7.83 -6.70
CA LEU A 250 -8.56 8.39 -5.35
C LEU A 250 -9.58 9.53 -5.38
N TYR A 251 -10.49 9.58 -4.44
CA TYR A 251 -11.49 10.65 -4.41
C TYR A 251 -12.00 10.97 -3.01
N GLY A 252 -12.28 12.23 -2.78
CA GLY A 252 -12.97 12.77 -1.61
C GLY A 252 -14.34 13.37 -1.97
N PRO A 253 -15.14 13.77 -0.98
CA PRO A 253 -14.92 13.54 0.43
C PRO A 253 -15.01 12.05 0.82
N GLY A 254 -14.50 11.68 1.99
CA GLY A 254 -14.61 10.32 2.52
C GLY A 254 -16.04 9.97 2.89
N GLU A 255 -16.45 8.73 2.59
CA GLU A 255 -17.76 8.18 2.96
C GLU A 255 -17.84 7.84 4.46
N TYR A 256 -16.70 7.52 5.07
CA TYR A 256 -16.56 7.27 6.51
C TYR A 256 -15.85 8.45 7.15
N ILE A 257 -16.45 9.02 8.19
CA ILE A 257 -15.90 10.16 8.94
C ILE A 257 -14.64 9.71 9.71
N HIS A 258 -13.63 10.57 9.72
CA HIS A 258 -12.46 10.39 10.58
C HIS A 258 -12.89 10.51 12.06
N LYS A 259 -12.70 9.45 12.83
CA LYS A 259 -13.32 9.31 14.16
C LYS A 259 -12.81 10.31 15.19
N SER A 260 -11.50 10.57 15.22
CA SER A 260 -10.93 11.52 16.17
C SER A 260 -11.09 12.98 15.78
N GLN A 261 -11.08 13.29 14.47
CA GLN A 261 -11.10 14.68 13.99
C GLN A 261 -12.46 15.12 13.44
N ASN A 262 -13.42 14.23 13.38
CA ASN A 262 -14.79 14.47 12.94
C ASN A 262 -14.89 15.26 11.62
N ARG A 263 -14.12 14.86 10.62
CA ARG A 263 -14.07 15.45 9.27
C ARG A 263 -14.21 14.40 8.18
N SER A 264 -14.57 14.84 6.98
CA SER A 264 -14.72 13.97 5.81
C SER A 264 -13.86 14.37 4.61
N ASN A 265 -13.19 15.53 4.64
CA ASN A 265 -12.33 15.93 3.52
C ASN A 265 -11.11 15.02 3.41
N MET A 266 -10.77 14.60 2.19
CA MET A 266 -9.53 13.89 1.92
C MET A 266 -8.37 14.89 1.91
N LEU A 267 -7.45 14.77 2.86
CA LEU A 267 -6.36 15.72 3.06
C LEU A 267 -5.30 15.65 1.98
N ALA A 268 -4.85 14.45 1.66
CA ALA A 268 -3.85 14.26 0.61
C ALA A 268 -4.01 12.94 -0.12
N ALA A 269 -3.69 12.94 -1.41
CA ALA A 269 -3.63 11.70 -2.16
C ALA A 269 -2.38 10.89 -1.77
N PHE A 270 -1.23 11.56 -1.68
CA PHE A 270 0.05 10.94 -1.33
C PHE A 270 0.80 11.78 -0.31
N VAL A 271 1.17 11.16 0.80
CA VAL A 271 2.06 11.73 1.83
C VAL A 271 3.27 10.83 1.98
N HIS A 272 4.44 11.41 1.83
CA HIS A 272 5.67 10.72 2.21
C HIS A 272 5.79 10.74 3.73
N PHE A 273 5.83 9.56 4.33
CA PHE A 273 5.83 9.39 5.78
C PHE A 273 7.03 8.55 6.22
N SER A 274 7.84 9.08 7.11
CA SER A 274 8.99 8.35 7.66
C SER A 274 9.39 8.98 9.01
N PRO A 275 8.71 8.65 10.09
CA PRO A 275 8.92 9.27 11.39
C PRO A 275 10.26 8.85 12.01
N SER A 276 11.01 9.78 12.57
CA SER A 276 12.34 9.52 13.16
C SER A 276 12.26 8.78 14.48
N ASP A 277 11.20 9.00 15.25
CA ASP A 277 10.96 8.35 16.54
C ASP A 277 10.78 6.83 16.41
N GLU A 278 10.39 6.36 15.25
CA GLU A 278 10.33 4.92 14.93
C GLU A 278 11.66 4.35 14.43
N ASN A 279 12.72 5.16 14.40
CA ASN A 279 14.07 4.77 13.98
C ASN A 279 14.08 4.01 12.63
N PRO A 280 13.58 4.61 11.55
CA PRO A 280 13.46 3.97 10.25
C PRO A 280 14.82 3.55 9.71
N LYS A 281 14.87 2.37 9.09
CA LYS A 281 16.09 1.76 8.55
C LYS A 281 16.20 1.93 7.03
N ILE A 282 15.07 2.14 6.35
CA ILE A 282 15.00 2.20 4.90
C ILE A 282 14.76 3.66 4.47
N VAL A 283 15.64 4.17 3.63
CA VAL A 283 15.41 5.47 2.96
C VAL A 283 14.32 5.29 1.92
N SER A 284 13.21 6.00 2.09
CA SER A 284 12.11 5.97 1.12
C SER A 284 12.53 6.59 -0.21
N GLY A 285 12.11 5.97 -1.31
CA GLY A 285 12.49 6.46 -2.63
C GLY A 285 12.11 5.53 -3.77
N ASN A 286 12.48 5.93 -4.98
CA ASN A 286 12.13 5.23 -6.21
C ASN A 286 10.60 5.01 -6.33
N TRP A 287 9.83 6.07 -6.14
CA TRP A 287 8.39 6.06 -6.30
C TRP A 287 7.99 6.22 -7.76
N LEU A 288 7.05 5.40 -8.22
CA LEU A 288 6.39 5.53 -9.51
C LEU A 288 4.88 5.59 -9.31
N LEU A 289 4.29 6.74 -9.65
CA LEU A 289 2.85 6.96 -9.69
C LEU A 289 2.44 7.09 -11.16
N GLU A 290 1.68 6.13 -11.69
CA GLU A 290 1.36 6.04 -13.10
C GLU A 290 -0.14 5.78 -13.34
N ASP A 291 -0.74 6.51 -14.28
CA ASP A 291 -2.16 6.36 -14.64
C ASP A 291 -3.10 6.55 -13.43
N ILE A 292 -2.89 7.62 -12.67
CA ILE A 292 -3.65 7.91 -11.45
C ILE A 292 -4.71 8.99 -11.73
N THR A 293 -5.93 8.74 -11.27
CA THR A 293 -6.99 9.74 -11.21
C THR A 293 -7.24 10.17 -9.77
N VAL A 294 -7.27 11.49 -9.53
CA VAL A 294 -7.55 12.10 -8.22
C VAL A 294 -8.65 13.13 -8.36
N GLU A 295 -9.66 13.09 -7.47
CA GLU A 295 -10.80 14.00 -7.51
C GLU A 295 -11.14 14.51 -6.12
N ASN A 296 -11.37 15.83 -5.95
CA ASN A 296 -11.82 16.45 -4.69
C ASN A 296 -10.90 16.15 -3.49
N VAL A 297 -9.62 16.34 -3.65
CA VAL A 297 -8.62 16.14 -2.61
C VAL A 297 -7.93 17.45 -2.30
N ASP A 298 -7.61 17.72 -1.04
CA ASP A 298 -6.98 18.98 -0.67
C ASP A 298 -5.58 19.10 -1.26
N ASN A 299 -4.74 18.09 -1.08
CA ASN A 299 -3.38 18.08 -1.60
C ASN A 299 -3.15 16.84 -2.46
N PHE A 300 -2.46 16.99 -3.59
CA PHE A 300 -2.08 15.82 -4.38
C PHE A 300 -0.87 15.09 -3.78
N TYR A 301 0.23 15.82 -3.48
CA TYR A 301 1.47 15.23 -2.95
C TYR A 301 2.10 16.11 -1.88
N MET A 302 2.42 15.51 -0.75
CA MET A 302 3.05 16.19 0.38
C MET A 302 4.29 15.45 0.88
N TYR A 303 5.34 16.23 1.12
CA TYR A 303 6.54 15.77 1.80
C TYR A 303 7.20 16.95 2.50
N ASN A 304 7.45 16.84 3.79
CA ASN A 304 8.21 17.85 4.52
C ASN A 304 9.27 17.16 5.40
N TYR A 305 10.53 17.38 5.08
CA TYR A 305 11.65 16.77 5.78
C TYR A 305 11.79 17.20 7.25
N GLN A 306 11.38 18.44 7.60
CA GLN A 306 11.70 19.03 8.90
C GLN A 306 10.52 19.38 9.78
N ALA A 307 9.30 19.35 9.28
CA ALA A 307 8.14 19.84 10.02
C ALA A 307 6.94 18.92 9.89
N GLY A 308 6.17 18.84 10.95
CA GLY A 308 4.95 18.06 11.05
C GLY A 308 5.15 16.76 11.84
N LEU A 309 4.05 16.26 12.38
CA LEU A 309 4.01 15.06 13.23
C LEU A 309 4.61 13.81 12.55
N TRP A 310 4.66 13.80 11.23
CA TRP A 310 5.01 12.60 10.47
C TRP A 310 6.29 12.71 9.65
N GLN A 311 6.98 13.85 9.74
CA GLN A 311 8.12 14.14 8.89
C GLN A 311 9.33 14.45 9.75
N THR A 312 10.19 13.54 9.90
CA THR A 312 11.16 13.63 10.95
C THR A 312 12.55 13.18 10.49
N GLY A 313 13.14 13.97 9.64
CA GLY A 313 14.55 13.84 9.33
C GLY A 313 14.90 12.66 8.41
N GLN A 314 13.91 12.04 7.74
CA GLN A 314 14.18 11.02 6.74
C GLN A 314 13.92 11.57 5.33
N PRO A 315 14.88 11.46 4.40
CA PRO A 315 14.73 11.98 3.05
C PRO A 315 13.77 11.13 2.21
N ALA A 316 13.11 11.79 1.24
CA ALA A 316 12.50 11.12 0.09
C ALA A 316 13.40 11.29 -1.13
N THR A 317 13.58 10.25 -1.91
CA THR A 317 14.43 10.31 -3.11
C THR A 317 13.74 9.68 -4.31
N GLY A 318 13.86 10.31 -5.49
CA GLY A 318 13.44 9.72 -6.76
C GLY A 318 11.91 9.51 -6.89
N ILE A 319 11.17 10.57 -7.18
CA ILE A 319 9.72 10.57 -7.34
C ILE A 319 9.38 10.77 -8.81
N ARG A 320 8.65 9.84 -9.40
CA ARG A 320 8.25 9.86 -10.81
C ARG A 320 6.75 9.75 -10.96
N LEU A 321 6.13 10.73 -11.59
CA LEU A 321 4.72 10.79 -11.91
C LEU A 321 4.53 10.75 -13.42
N LYS A 322 3.60 9.92 -13.88
CA LYS A 322 3.29 9.79 -15.30
C LYS A 322 1.80 9.61 -15.51
N ASN A 323 1.22 10.39 -16.42
CA ASN A 323 -0.19 10.33 -16.76
C ASN A 323 -1.12 10.48 -15.54
N ILE A 324 -0.94 11.57 -14.81
CA ILE A 324 -1.77 11.93 -13.67
C ILE A 324 -2.91 12.83 -14.14
N LYS A 325 -4.13 12.52 -13.72
CA LYS A 325 -5.30 13.40 -13.85
C LYS A 325 -5.81 13.73 -12.46
N ALA A 326 -5.55 14.93 -11.99
CA ALA A 326 -5.97 15.38 -10.67
C ALA A 326 -6.85 16.63 -10.79
N THR A 327 -8.07 16.55 -10.25
CA THR A 327 -9.08 17.59 -10.43
C THR A 327 -9.65 18.05 -9.10
N ASN A 328 -10.03 19.35 -9.08
CA ASN A 328 -10.65 19.96 -7.92
C ASN A 328 -9.80 19.88 -6.64
N LEU A 329 -8.50 20.23 -6.79
CA LEU A 329 -7.52 20.27 -5.71
C LEU A 329 -7.49 21.63 -5.02
N LEU A 330 -6.97 21.72 -3.81
CA LEU A 330 -6.50 22.96 -3.19
C LEU A 330 -5.04 23.25 -3.57
N SER A 331 -4.19 22.22 -3.51
CA SER A 331 -2.77 22.30 -3.88
C SER A 331 -2.34 21.02 -4.56
N ALA A 332 -1.40 21.09 -5.50
CA ALA A 332 -0.88 19.88 -6.12
C ALA A 332 0.35 19.35 -5.39
N PHE A 333 1.34 20.20 -5.15
CA PHE A 333 2.59 19.79 -4.54
C PHE A 333 2.99 20.72 -3.39
N ASN A 334 3.33 20.13 -2.27
CA ASN A 334 3.94 20.81 -1.14
C ASN A 334 5.12 19.97 -0.63
N ILE A 335 6.34 20.36 -1.05
CA ILE A 335 7.53 19.53 -0.86
C ILE A 335 8.66 20.37 -0.27
N VAL A 336 9.14 19.99 0.91
CA VAL A 336 10.37 20.53 1.49
C VAL A 336 11.34 19.37 1.72
N GLY A 337 12.38 19.29 0.90
CA GLY A 337 13.38 18.22 0.96
C GLY A 337 14.48 18.43 2.01
N ASP A 338 15.30 17.41 2.17
CA ASP A 338 16.54 17.46 2.96
C ASP A 338 17.60 18.26 2.19
N THR A 339 18.25 19.20 2.84
CA THR A 339 19.32 20.02 2.23
C THR A 339 20.54 19.19 1.83
N ALA A 340 20.85 18.14 2.59
CA ALA A 340 22.01 17.28 2.36
C ALA A 340 21.71 16.14 1.37
N ARG A 341 20.49 15.61 1.36
CA ARG A 341 20.05 14.51 0.51
C ARG A 341 18.83 14.91 -0.32
N GLN A 342 19.06 15.83 -1.22
CA GLN A 342 18.05 16.46 -2.05
C GLN A 342 17.31 15.45 -2.95
N PHE A 343 16.01 15.65 -3.13
CA PHE A 343 15.17 14.77 -3.95
C PHE A 343 15.22 15.12 -5.44
N ASN A 344 14.83 14.14 -6.26
CA ASN A 344 14.50 14.33 -7.67
C ASN A 344 13.00 14.08 -7.88
N LEU A 345 12.34 14.99 -8.62
CA LEU A 345 10.95 14.85 -9.02
C LEU A 345 10.80 14.96 -10.53
N SER A 346 10.08 14.05 -11.14
CA SER A 346 9.69 14.10 -12.54
C SER A 346 8.19 13.95 -12.69
N VAL A 347 7.55 14.91 -13.37
CA VAL A 347 6.11 14.88 -13.71
C VAL A 347 5.98 14.92 -15.22
N ASN A 348 5.33 13.92 -15.80
CA ASN A 348 5.18 13.82 -17.25
C ASN A 348 3.73 13.53 -17.65
N LYS A 349 3.24 14.23 -18.71
CA LYS A 349 1.90 14.03 -19.30
C LYS A 349 0.77 14.07 -18.26
N SER A 350 0.73 15.13 -17.48
CA SER A 350 -0.18 15.21 -16.33
C SER A 350 -1.03 16.48 -16.37
N ASN A 351 -2.26 16.38 -15.84
CA ASN A 351 -3.21 17.46 -15.79
C ASN A 351 -3.66 17.69 -14.36
N PHE A 352 -3.64 18.96 -13.92
CA PHE A 352 -4.08 19.36 -12.60
C PHE A 352 -5.06 20.52 -12.70
N SER A 353 -6.20 20.42 -12.01
CA SER A 353 -7.13 21.54 -11.88
C SER A 353 -7.46 21.84 -10.43
N PHE A 354 -7.71 23.11 -10.16
CA PHE A 354 -7.89 23.63 -8.81
C PHE A 354 -9.29 24.19 -8.64
N ARG A 355 -9.83 24.00 -7.44
CA ARG A 355 -11.07 24.63 -7.03
C ARG A 355 -10.83 26.06 -6.56
N GLU A 356 -11.85 26.89 -6.69
CA GLU A 356 -11.85 28.26 -6.17
C GLU A 356 -11.87 28.30 -4.64
N GLY A 357 -11.39 29.38 -4.07
CA GLY A 357 -11.43 29.65 -2.62
C GLY A 357 -10.50 28.79 -1.77
N ALA A 358 -9.53 28.18 -2.40
CA ALA A 358 -8.75 27.10 -1.86
C ALA A 358 -7.93 27.41 -0.61
N ILE A 359 -7.66 28.64 -0.17
CA ILE A 359 -6.50 28.85 0.70
C ILE A 359 -6.67 29.90 1.77
N ASN A 360 -7.86 30.26 2.13
CA ASN A 360 -8.05 31.15 3.29
C ASN A 360 -8.16 30.39 4.63
N LYS A 361 -8.04 29.07 4.62
CA LYS A 361 -7.93 28.32 5.87
C LYS A 361 -6.50 27.85 6.01
N ALA A 362 -5.82 28.41 7.00
CA ALA A 362 -4.64 27.84 7.61
C ALA A 362 -5.06 26.54 8.32
N ASP A 363 -5.64 25.61 7.59
CA ASP A 363 -5.79 24.26 8.07
C ASP A 363 -4.38 23.68 8.11
N SER A 364 -3.82 23.75 9.30
CA SER A 364 -2.58 23.11 9.63
C SER A 364 -2.77 21.61 9.35
N PHE A 365 -2.29 21.17 8.23
CA PHE A 365 -2.03 19.76 8.06
C PHE A 365 -0.92 19.42 9.06
N GLU A 366 -1.34 19.03 10.29
CA GLU A 366 -0.49 18.61 11.40
C GLU A 366 0.85 19.39 11.51
N GLY A 367 0.76 20.70 11.60
CA GLY A 367 1.92 21.59 11.73
C GLY A 367 2.54 22.11 10.43
N VAL A 368 2.13 21.63 9.27
CA VAL A 368 2.52 22.21 7.98
C VAL A 368 1.54 23.31 7.60
N LYS A 369 1.91 24.57 7.83
CA LYS A 369 1.14 25.72 7.34
C LYS A 369 1.25 25.81 5.82
N ILE A 370 0.17 25.53 5.11
CA ILE A 370 0.07 25.88 3.69
C ILE A 370 -0.23 27.40 3.64
N THR A 371 0.82 28.19 3.54
CA THR A 371 0.72 29.65 3.69
C THR A 371 0.31 30.39 2.42
N SER A 372 0.23 29.71 1.28
CA SER A 372 -0.07 30.38 0.02
C SER A 372 -0.70 29.45 -1.01
N PRO A 373 -1.65 29.96 -1.84
CA PRO A 373 -2.26 29.21 -2.93
C PRO A 373 -1.28 28.98 -4.07
N VAL A 374 -0.35 28.08 -3.87
CA VAL A 374 0.64 27.72 -4.89
C VAL A 374 0.30 26.35 -5.43
N PHE A 375 0.19 26.27 -6.75
CA PHE A 375 0.04 24.99 -7.43
C PHE A 375 1.16 24.03 -7.03
N PHE A 376 2.38 24.53 -7.10
CA PHE A 376 3.59 23.76 -6.89
C PHE A 376 4.53 24.51 -5.96
N SER A 377 4.71 24.02 -4.77
CA SER A 377 5.72 24.52 -3.83
C SER A 377 6.79 23.47 -3.59
N ALA A 378 8.05 23.81 -3.80
CA ALA A 378 9.17 22.91 -3.58
C ALA A 378 10.42 23.64 -3.11
N ALA A 379 11.10 23.04 -2.11
CA ALA A 379 12.39 23.54 -1.62
C ALA A 379 13.37 22.38 -1.38
N ASN A 380 14.66 22.68 -1.46
CA ASN A 380 15.78 21.77 -1.21
C ASN A 380 15.76 20.55 -2.15
N PHE A 381 15.75 20.81 -3.45
CA PHE A 381 15.71 19.75 -4.46
C PHE A 381 17.00 19.71 -5.31
N ASN A 382 17.36 18.51 -5.74
CA ASN A 382 18.40 18.33 -6.74
C ASN A 382 17.87 18.64 -8.15
N ARG A 383 16.78 17.97 -8.57
CA ARG A 383 16.17 18.21 -9.88
C ARG A 383 14.65 18.06 -9.84
N ILE A 384 13.97 19.07 -10.40
CA ILE A 384 12.53 19.01 -10.71
C ILE A 384 12.38 19.12 -12.23
N GLN A 385 11.67 18.19 -12.83
CA GLN A 385 11.34 18.19 -14.23
C GLN A 385 9.82 18.09 -14.44
N LEU A 386 9.21 19.12 -15.02
CA LEU A 386 7.83 19.12 -15.45
C LEU A 386 7.81 19.07 -16.98
N LYS A 387 7.17 18.03 -17.56
CA LYS A 387 7.09 17.84 -19.01
C LYS A 387 5.67 17.53 -19.45
N LYS A 388 5.13 18.31 -20.39
CA LYS A 388 3.75 18.15 -20.90
C LYS A 388 2.74 18.16 -19.75
N VAL A 389 2.80 19.21 -18.93
CA VAL A 389 1.91 19.39 -17.77
C VAL A 389 0.91 20.48 -18.08
N THR A 390 -0.37 20.19 -17.88
CA THR A 390 -1.45 21.16 -18.01
C THR A 390 -1.94 21.56 -16.63
N LEU A 391 -2.06 22.87 -16.43
CA LEU A 391 -2.54 23.48 -15.21
C LEU A 391 -3.81 24.28 -15.52
N GLN A 392 -4.89 23.98 -14.81
CA GLN A 392 -6.15 24.71 -14.95
C GLN A 392 -6.50 25.40 -13.63
N LYS A 393 -6.46 26.73 -13.62
CA LYS A 393 -6.78 27.53 -12.46
C LYS A 393 -7.58 28.75 -12.83
N GLN A 394 -8.52 29.13 -11.98
CA GLN A 394 -9.24 30.40 -12.06
C GLN A 394 -8.53 31.42 -11.15
N GLY A 395 -8.43 32.67 -11.61
CA GLY A 395 -7.84 33.77 -10.83
C GLY A 395 -6.31 33.91 -10.92
N ALA A 396 -5.81 35.04 -10.39
CA ALA A 396 -4.38 35.36 -10.31
C ALA A 396 -3.79 34.73 -9.06
N ALA A 397 -2.98 33.70 -9.22
CA ALA A 397 -2.23 33.11 -8.12
C ALA A 397 -0.88 32.61 -8.57
N LEU A 398 0.08 32.65 -7.66
CA LEU A 398 1.41 32.08 -7.88
C LEU A 398 1.28 30.60 -8.22
N LEU A 399 1.77 30.22 -9.39
CA LEU A 399 1.67 28.83 -9.87
C LEU A 399 2.84 27.97 -9.44
N LEU A 400 4.00 28.58 -9.29
CA LEU A 400 5.23 27.88 -8.93
C LEU A 400 6.00 28.69 -7.89
N ASN A 401 6.38 28.04 -6.81
CA ASN A 401 7.28 28.57 -5.80
C ASN A 401 8.40 27.56 -5.56
N CYS A 402 9.59 27.83 -6.09
CA CYS A 402 10.73 26.93 -5.96
C CYS A 402 11.89 27.66 -5.27
N ALA A 403 12.51 27.02 -4.30
CA ALA A 403 13.63 27.56 -3.58
C ALA A 403 14.75 26.52 -3.33
N SER A 404 16.00 26.99 -3.28
CA SER A 404 17.16 26.19 -2.88
C SER A 404 17.28 24.88 -3.67
N GLY A 405 17.41 25.00 -4.99
CA GLY A 405 17.47 23.85 -5.89
C GLY A 405 18.64 23.89 -6.89
N ASN A 406 19.03 22.71 -7.38
CA ASN A 406 20.08 22.64 -8.39
C ASN A 406 19.55 22.81 -9.82
N SER A 407 18.40 22.20 -10.15
CA SER A 407 17.88 22.26 -11.52
C SER A 407 16.36 22.21 -11.57
N LEU A 408 15.73 23.18 -12.23
CA LEU A 408 14.31 23.24 -12.55
C LEU A 408 14.15 23.22 -14.09
N VAL A 409 13.49 22.19 -14.60
CA VAL A 409 13.29 21.99 -16.05
C VAL A 409 11.81 21.98 -16.37
N LEU A 410 11.35 22.93 -17.16
CA LEU A 410 9.97 23.13 -17.56
C LEU A 410 9.85 22.95 -19.08
N ASN A 411 9.15 21.92 -19.54
CA ASN A 411 8.96 21.64 -20.95
C ASN A 411 7.49 21.45 -21.28
N SER A 412 6.97 22.25 -22.21
CA SER A 412 5.58 22.19 -22.69
C SER A 412 4.58 22.30 -21.54
N ILE A 413 4.68 23.33 -20.74
CA ILE A 413 3.74 23.66 -19.68
C ILE A 413 2.58 24.45 -20.28
N LYS A 414 1.34 23.96 -20.12
CA LYS A 414 0.15 24.60 -20.63
C LYS A 414 -0.70 25.12 -19.49
N LEU A 415 -1.07 26.41 -19.55
CA LEU A 415 -2.04 27.04 -18.65
C LEU A 415 -3.40 27.13 -19.34
N ILE A 416 -4.47 26.79 -18.65
CA ILE A 416 -5.86 26.94 -19.10
C ILE A 416 -6.58 27.85 -18.11
N ASN A 417 -7.28 28.85 -18.64
CA ASN A 417 -8.05 29.86 -17.87
C ASN A 417 -7.20 30.73 -16.93
N GLY A 418 -5.91 30.92 -17.24
CA GLY A 418 -4.99 31.80 -16.52
C GLY A 418 -4.62 33.02 -17.37
N GLN A 419 -4.12 34.08 -16.73
CA GLN A 419 -3.47 35.18 -17.47
C GLN A 419 -2.23 34.67 -18.17
N SER A 420 -1.85 35.27 -19.29
CA SER A 420 -0.76 34.82 -20.17
C SER A 420 0.63 34.81 -19.54
N THR A 421 0.80 35.40 -18.38
CA THR A 421 2.06 35.41 -17.63
C THR A 421 1.95 34.47 -16.43
N VAL A 422 2.73 33.41 -16.43
CA VAL A 422 2.84 32.50 -15.28
C VAL A 422 3.59 33.21 -14.18
N PRO A 423 3.01 33.50 -13.03
CA PRO A 423 3.76 34.05 -11.93
C PRO A 423 4.62 32.96 -11.32
N TRP A 424 5.91 33.04 -11.60
CA TRP A 424 6.92 32.20 -10.99
C TRP A 424 7.58 32.94 -9.83
N SER A 425 7.79 32.27 -8.71
CA SER A 425 8.76 32.65 -7.70
C SER A 425 9.84 31.58 -7.65
N VAL A 426 11.02 31.91 -8.09
CA VAL A 426 12.15 30.98 -8.14
C VAL A 426 13.34 31.66 -7.45
N ASN A 427 13.73 31.16 -6.27
CA ASN A 427 14.80 31.73 -5.47
C ASN A 427 15.90 30.69 -5.26
N ASP A 428 17.16 31.09 -5.44
CA ASP A 428 18.31 30.22 -5.21
C ASP A 428 18.22 28.88 -5.94
N VAL A 429 17.83 28.91 -7.22
CA VAL A 429 17.85 27.76 -8.11
C VAL A 429 18.94 27.96 -9.15
N LYS A 430 19.96 27.09 -9.13
CA LYS A 430 21.18 27.26 -9.95
C LYS A 430 20.91 27.26 -11.46
N ASN A 431 20.03 26.37 -11.92
CA ASN A 431 19.71 26.23 -13.32
C ASN A 431 18.21 26.16 -13.55
N MET A 432 17.64 27.11 -14.24
CA MET A 432 16.26 27.07 -14.72
C MET A 432 16.25 26.95 -16.24
N ILE A 433 15.61 25.90 -16.76
CA ILE A 433 15.50 25.64 -18.20
C ILE A 433 14.03 25.61 -18.58
N GLN A 434 13.62 26.45 -19.54
CA GLN A 434 12.27 26.43 -20.09
C GLN A 434 12.32 26.18 -21.59
N ASP A 435 11.66 25.13 -22.05
CA ASP A 435 11.59 24.72 -23.47
C ASP A 435 12.94 24.72 -24.18
N GLY A 436 13.97 24.25 -23.48
CA GLY A 436 15.34 24.16 -23.96
C GLY A 436 16.22 25.40 -23.75
N ASN A 437 15.64 26.53 -23.36
CA ASN A 437 16.38 27.78 -23.12
C ASN A 437 16.74 27.87 -21.62
N LEU A 438 18.02 28.16 -21.36
CA LEU A 438 18.49 28.48 -20.01
C LEU A 438 17.97 29.89 -19.65
N LEU A 439 17.17 29.98 -18.62
CA LEU A 439 16.77 31.24 -18.02
C LEU A 439 17.71 31.51 -16.86
N ASN A 440 18.47 32.63 -16.95
CA ASN A 440 19.27 33.06 -15.81
C ASN A 440 18.32 33.28 -14.64
N ALA A 441 18.50 32.53 -13.55
CA ALA A 441 17.83 32.83 -12.30
C ALA A 441 18.19 34.30 -11.96
N ALA A 442 17.20 35.14 -11.74
CA ALA A 442 17.47 36.48 -11.24
C ALA A 442 18.28 36.39 -9.94
N PRO A 443 19.24 37.24 -9.71
CA PRO A 443 20.13 37.20 -8.57
C PRO A 443 19.36 37.26 -7.23
#